data_9814f05868816e3ef980220c9cae3fd7
#
_entry.id   9814f05868816e3ef980220c9cae3fd7
#
_cell.length_a   1.000
_cell.length_b   1.000
_cell.length_c   1.000
_cell.angle_alpha   90.00
_cell.angle_beta   90.00
_cell.angle_gamma   90.00
#
_symmetry.space_group_name_H-M   'P 1'
#
loop_
_entity.id
_entity.type
_entity.pdbx_description
1 polymer ?
#
loop_
_entity_poly.entity_id
_entity_poly.type
_entity_poly.pdbx_seq_one_letter_code
_entity_poly.pdbx_strand_id
1 'polypeptide(L)'
;RLALRSPLKFAPQKENFTSSDFTMGQILSQPVTEKHLETETGSRLAYGLLCMQGWRINMEDAHATILDYDDLPGASVLGNKVGFFGVYDGHGGEKAAIFTGKHLHNIVSNTAAFKAQDYVQALKDGFLNCDQAILRDYEMRDDDSGCAATAVIITPKAIFCGNAGDSRTIMSINGYAKALSYDHKPLNEGEKTRICSAGGYVDMGRVNGNLALLRGIGDFEFKRNPD
;
A
#
# COMPACT_ATOMS: atom_id res chain seq x y z
N ARG A 1 10.99 0.28 32.43
CA ARG A 1 10.88 -1.16 32.09
C ARG A 1 9.41 -1.48 31.88
N LEU A 2 8.91 -1.46 30.66
CA LEU A 2 7.59 -1.96 30.32
C LEU A 2 7.69 -3.46 30.07
N ALA A 3 6.95 -4.23 30.84
CA ALA A 3 6.87 -5.68 30.71
C ALA A 3 6.15 -6.04 29.41
N LEU A 4 6.77 -6.90 28.64
CA LEU A 4 6.15 -7.59 27.49
C LEU A 4 4.92 -8.36 28.00
N ARG A 5 3.73 -7.89 27.65
CA ARG A 5 2.50 -8.65 27.86
C ARG A 5 2.25 -9.56 26.66
N SER A 6 1.74 -10.74 26.96
CA SER A 6 1.48 -11.88 26.09
C SER A 6 0.86 -11.54 24.72
N PRO A 7 1.09 -12.35 23.67
CA PRO A 7 0.57 -12.13 22.33
C PRO A 7 -0.96 -12.13 22.32
N LEU A 8 -1.54 -11.18 21.60
CA LEU A 8 -2.97 -11.09 21.31
C LEU A 8 -3.45 -12.39 20.65
N LYS A 9 -4.35 -13.10 21.33
CA LYS A 9 -5.05 -14.23 20.74
C LYS A 9 -6.21 -13.68 19.90
N PHE A 10 -6.04 -13.73 18.57
CA PHE A 10 -7.16 -13.56 17.66
C PHE A 10 -7.99 -14.86 17.69
N ALA A 11 -9.25 -14.77 18.05
CA ALA A 11 -10.19 -15.85 17.84
C ALA A 11 -10.50 -15.92 16.33
N PRO A 12 -10.41 -17.08 15.67
CA PRO A 12 -10.78 -17.20 14.28
C PRO A 12 -12.30 -17.08 14.16
N GLN A 13 -12.78 -16.03 13.47
CA GLN A 13 -14.14 -16.03 12.97
C GLN A 13 -14.22 -17.08 11.86
N LYS A 14 -15.00 -18.13 12.11
CA LYS A 14 -15.35 -19.10 11.08
C LYS A 14 -16.40 -18.47 10.16
N GLU A 15 -15.96 -17.85 9.07
CA GLU A 15 -16.84 -17.62 7.95
C GLU A 15 -16.94 -18.92 7.15
N ASN A 16 -18.16 -19.44 7.03
CA ASN A 16 -18.46 -20.58 6.18
C ASN A 16 -18.41 -20.12 4.72
N PHE A 17 -17.27 -20.29 4.06
CA PHE A 17 -17.18 -20.14 2.62
C PHE A 17 -17.76 -21.37 1.94
N THR A 18 -18.88 -21.19 1.22
CA THR A 18 -19.37 -22.18 0.28
C THR A 18 -18.49 -22.13 -0.98
N SER A 19 -17.97 -23.29 -1.36
CA SER A 19 -17.15 -23.49 -2.54
C SER A 19 -17.99 -23.33 -3.81
N SER A 20 -17.93 -22.18 -4.47
CA SER A 20 -18.27 -22.07 -5.88
C SER A 20 -17.50 -20.91 -6.51
N ASP A 21 -16.73 -21.24 -7.57
CA ASP A 21 -16.13 -20.37 -8.57
C ASP A 21 -14.95 -19.48 -8.13
N PHE A 22 -13.89 -20.14 -7.65
CA PHE A 22 -12.55 -19.59 -7.80
C PHE A 22 -11.98 -20.03 -9.16
N THR A 23 -11.81 -19.11 -10.10
CA THR A 23 -10.73 -19.24 -11.07
C THR A 23 -9.45 -19.29 -10.24
N MET A 24 -8.97 -20.52 -9.99
CA MET A 24 -7.75 -20.74 -9.21
C MET A 24 -6.62 -20.10 -9.99
N GLY A 25 -6.13 -18.95 -9.53
CA GLY A 25 -4.80 -18.49 -9.88
C GLY A 25 -3.85 -19.68 -9.66
N GLN A 26 -2.87 -19.87 -10.53
CA GLN A 26 -1.89 -20.93 -10.36
C GLN A 26 -1.29 -20.81 -8.96
N ILE A 27 -1.25 -21.89 -8.22
CA ILE A 27 -0.65 -21.98 -6.88
C ILE A 27 0.48 -22.97 -6.89
N LEU A 28 1.45 -22.76 -6.02
CA LEU A 28 2.55 -23.72 -5.85
C LEU A 28 2.02 -25.02 -5.23
N SER A 29 2.67 -26.16 -5.52
CA SER A 29 2.37 -27.45 -4.90
C SER A 29 2.75 -27.50 -3.41
N GLN A 30 3.68 -26.62 -2.99
CA GLN A 30 4.08 -26.39 -1.61
C GLN A 30 4.33 -24.90 -1.40
N PRO A 31 4.01 -24.34 -0.21
CA PRO A 31 4.23 -22.92 0.03
C PRO A 31 5.72 -22.61 0.22
N VAL A 32 6.17 -21.47 -0.27
CA VAL A 32 7.46 -20.88 0.10
C VAL A 32 7.31 -20.26 1.48
N THR A 33 7.89 -20.90 2.50
CA THR A 33 7.74 -20.47 3.91
C THR A 33 8.96 -19.70 4.43
N GLU A 34 9.93 -19.42 3.57
CA GLU A 34 11.04 -18.54 3.91
C GLU A 34 10.52 -17.17 4.26
N LYS A 35 11.01 -16.63 5.37
CA LYS A 35 10.58 -15.34 5.90
C LYS A 35 11.72 -14.35 5.81
N HIS A 36 11.45 -13.21 5.21
CA HIS A 36 12.38 -12.09 5.22
C HIS A 36 11.95 -11.15 6.35
N LEU A 37 12.85 -11.02 7.34
CA LEU A 37 12.65 -10.18 8.51
C LEU A 37 13.65 -9.01 8.47
N GLU A 38 13.13 -7.81 8.56
CA GLU A 38 13.92 -6.60 8.75
C GLU A 38 13.50 -5.91 10.05
N THR A 39 14.46 -5.44 10.83
CA THR A 39 14.19 -4.67 12.03
C THR A 39 15.21 -3.57 12.18
N GLU A 40 14.76 -2.40 12.58
CA GLU A 40 15.65 -1.29 12.89
C GLU A 40 15.06 -0.43 14.00
N THR A 41 15.95 0.19 14.80
CA THR A 41 15.57 1.05 15.91
C THR A 41 16.29 2.38 15.78
N GLY A 42 15.52 3.43 15.56
CA GLY A 42 16.00 4.82 15.61
C GLY A 42 15.79 5.47 16.96
N SER A 43 16.03 6.75 17.01
CA SER A 43 15.91 7.53 18.27
C SER A 43 14.48 7.64 18.81
N ARG A 44 13.48 7.55 17.95
CA ARG A 44 12.05 7.77 18.28
C ARG A 44 11.15 6.64 17.83
N LEU A 45 11.45 6.03 16.71
CA LEU A 45 10.66 4.95 16.11
C LEU A 45 11.50 3.68 16.03
N ALA A 46 10.82 2.56 16.05
CA ALA A 46 11.38 1.26 15.69
C ALA A 46 10.37 0.53 14.80
N TYR A 47 10.85 -0.30 13.89
CA TYR A 47 9.97 -1.15 13.09
C TYR A 47 10.44 -2.60 13.06
N GLY A 48 9.49 -3.47 12.75
CA GLY A 48 9.72 -4.84 12.30
C GLY A 48 8.90 -5.09 11.05
N LEU A 49 9.55 -5.47 9.98
CA LEU A 49 8.97 -5.88 8.72
C LEU A 49 9.12 -7.39 8.57
N LEU A 50 8.06 -8.07 8.19
CA LEU A 50 8.08 -9.49 7.87
C LEU A 50 7.32 -9.71 6.57
N CYS A 51 7.93 -10.38 5.60
CA CYS A 51 7.27 -10.84 4.38
C CYS A 51 7.56 -12.31 4.08
N MET A 52 6.63 -12.94 3.37
CA MET A 52 6.69 -14.35 2.98
C MET A 52 5.81 -14.57 1.75
N GLN A 53 6.32 -15.26 0.74
CA GLN A 53 5.59 -15.52 -0.51
C GLN A 53 4.38 -16.45 -0.32
N GLY A 54 4.50 -17.49 0.53
CA GLY A 54 3.40 -18.42 0.79
C GLY A 54 3.08 -19.31 -0.42
N TRP A 55 1.81 -19.41 -0.77
CA TRP A 55 1.29 -20.22 -1.87
C TRP A 55 1.30 -19.53 -3.24
N ARG A 56 1.67 -18.28 -3.31
CA ARG A 56 1.70 -17.50 -4.55
C ARG A 56 2.88 -17.93 -5.43
N ILE A 57 2.71 -17.84 -6.76
CA ILE A 57 3.78 -18.18 -7.72
C ILE A 57 4.92 -17.18 -7.61
N ASN A 58 4.59 -15.89 -7.49
CA ASN A 58 5.54 -14.80 -7.37
C ASN A 58 5.31 -14.04 -6.07
N MET A 59 6.34 -13.34 -5.62
CA MET A 59 6.28 -12.34 -4.57
C MET A 59 6.18 -10.97 -5.24
N GLU A 60 4.99 -10.39 -5.26
CA GLU A 60 4.72 -9.13 -5.95
C GLU A 60 4.65 -7.93 -4.99
N ASP A 61 4.83 -8.16 -3.68
CA ASP A 61 4.82 -7.11 -2.67
C ASP A 61 6.15 -6.36 -2.60
N ALA A 62 6.06 -5.07 -2.28
CA ALA A 62 7.20 -4.23 -1.94
C ALA A 62 6.88 -3.35 -0.72
N HIS A 63 7.90 -2.71 -0.16
CA HIS A 63 7.75 -1.88 1.02
C HIS A 63 8.75 -0.73 1.03
N ALA A 64 8.54 0.23 1.94
CA ALA A 64 9.49 1.27 2.29
C ALA A 64 9.46 1.53 3.79
N THR A 65 10.64 1.64 4.41
CA THR A 65 10.81 1.83 5.86
C THR A 65 11.84 2.94 6.11
N ILE A 66 11.36 4.14 6.37
CA ILE A 66 12.20 5.31 6.65
C ILE A 66 11.93 5.76 8.09
N LEU A 67 12.88 5.56 8.98
CA LEU A 67 12.76 5.96 10.38
C LEU A 67 12.80 7.47 10.58
N ASP A 68 13.63 8.14 9.79
CA ASP A 68 13.71 9.60 9.75
C ASP A 68 14.14 10.06 8.35
N TYR A 69 13.40 10.97 7.75
CA TYR A 69 13.77 11.55 6.46
C TYR A 69 15.09 12.32 6.51
N ASP A 70 15.43 12.89 7.67
CA ASP A 70 16.68 13.64 7.84
C ASP A 70 17.92 12.74 7.72
N ASP A 71 17.78 11.42 7.85
CA ASP A 71 18.85 10.43 7.71
C ASP A 71 19.07 10.00 6.24
N LEU A 72 18.20 10.39 5.30
CA LEU A 72 18.34 10.02 3.90
C LEU A 72 19.44 10.81 3.20
N PRO A 73 20.22 10.17 2.30
CA PRO A 73 21.23 10.85 1.50
C PRO A 73 20.62 11.98 0.66
N GLY A 74 21.11 13.20 0.83
CA GLY A 74 20.64 14.38 0.09
C GLY A 74 19.34 14.98 0.61
N ALA A 75 18.80 14.50 1.73
CA ALA A 75 17.67 15.14 2.40
C ALA A 75 18.05 16.56 2.83
N SER A 76 17.16 17.52 2.58
CA SER A 76 17.24 18.80 3.30
C SER A 76 16.79 18.52 4.74
N VAL A 77 17.67 18.77 5.67
CA VAL A 77 17.40 18.58 7.10
C VAL A 77 16.16 19.40 7.49
N LEU A 78 15.05 18.72 7.68
CA LEU A 78 13.79 19.36 8.08
C LEU A 78 13.74 19.61 9.58
N GLY A 79 14.61 18.94 10.36
CA GLY A 79 14.64 19.00 11.81
C GLY A 79 13.35 18.47 12.49
N ASN A 80 12.48 17.84 11.71
CA ASN A 80 11.12 17.49 12.13
C ASN A 80 10.95 16.03 12.56
N LYS A 81 11.98 15.21 12.40
CA LYS A 81 11.97 13.78 12.74
C LYS A 81 10.74 13.06 12.17
N VAL A 82 10.62 13.07 10.86
CA VAL A 82 9.48 12.52 10.12
C VAL A 82 9.85 11.13 9.61
N GLY A 83 9.12 10.12 10.06
CA GLY A 83 9.23 8.76 9.52
C GLY A 83 8.20 8.49 8.43
N PHE A 84 8.53 7.55 7.53
CA PHE A 84 7.63 7.08 6.47
C PHE A 84 7.69 5.56 6.38
N PHE A 85 6.51 4.92 6.31
CA PHE A 85 6.39 3.49 6.15
C PHE A 85 5.32 3.20 5.12
N GLY A 86 5.62 2.30 4.18
CA GLY A 86 4.68 1.90 3.14
C GLY A 86 4.73 0.42 2.85
N VAL A 87 3.57 -0.15 2.50
CA VAL A 87 3.41 -1.50 1.97
C VAL A 87 2.65 -1.41 0.67
N TYR A 88 3.16 -2.11 -0.35
CA TYR A 88 2.69 -2.06 -1.73
C TYR A 88 2.44 -3.49 -2.20
N ASP A 89 1.16 -3.87 -2.24
CA ASP A 89 0.69 -5.20 -2.63
C ASP A 89 0.49 -5.22 -4.15
N GLY A 90 1.43 -5.84 -4.86
CA GLY A 90 1.46 -5.88 -6.33
C GLY A 90 0.49 -6.89 -6.91
N HIS A 91 0.04 -6.61 -8.14
CA HIS A 91 -0.78 -7.52 -8.92
C HIS A 91 -0.52 -7.33 -10.43
N GLY A 92 -0.71 -8.43 -11.18
CA GLY A 92 -0.40 -8.41 -12.62
C GLY A 92 1.09 -8.28 -12.94
N GLY A 93 1.95 -8.50 -11.94
CA GLY A 93 3.39 -8.33 -11.97
C GLY A 93 3.91 -7.52 -10.78
N GLU A 94 5.21 -7.58 -10.56
CA GLU A 94 5.87 -6.96 -9.39
C GLU A 94 6.36 -5.53 -9.62
N LYS A 95 6.45 -5.09 -10.89
CA LYS A 95 7.18 -3.87 -11.24
C LYS A 95 6.58 -2.60 -10.66
N ALA A 96 5.24 -2.44 -10.70
CA ALA A 96 4.59 -1.26 -10.13
C ALA A 96 4.81 -1.17 -8.61
N ALA A 97 4.75 -2.30 -7.89
CA ALA A 97 5.01 -2.35 -6.45
C ALA A 97 6.48 -2.02 -6.14
N ILE A 98 7.43 -2.61 -6.88
CA ILE A 98 8.87 -2.34 -6.73
C ILE A 98 9.19 -0.88 -7.03
N PHE A 99 8.64 -0.32 -8.12
CA PHE A 99 8.82 1.10 -8.45
C PHE A 99 8.30 2.00 -7.33
N THR A 100 7.10 1.71 -6.85
CA THR A 100 6.46 2.46 -5.77
C THR A 100 7.27 2.38 -4.48
N GLY A 101 7.75 1.21 -4.10
CA GLY A 101 8.60 1.00 -2.93
C GLY A 101 9.91 1.80 -2.98
N LYS A 102 10.53 1.87 -4.15
CA LYS A 102 11.79 2.61 -4.37
C LYS A 102 11.61 4.13 -4.41
N HIS A 103 10.45 4.62 -4.87
CA HIS A 103 10.34 6.03 -5.27
C HIS A 103 9.29 6.84 -4.52
N LEU A 104 8.19 6.23 -4.03
CA LEU A 104 7.06 6.98 -3.47
C LEU A 104 7.48 7.87 -2.29
N HIS A 105 8.30 7.38 -1.37
CA HIS A 105 8.75 8.16 -0.23
C HIS A 105 9.52 9.43 -0.66
N ASN A 106 10.36 9.33 -1.69
CA ASN A 106 11.08 10.47 -2.27
C ASN A 106 10.15 11.41 -3.04
N ILE A 107 9.19 10.86 -3.80
CA ILE A 107 8.20 11.64 -4.53
C ILE A 107 7.36 12.46 -3.55
N VAL A 108 6.90 11.85 -2.45
CA VAL A 108 6.13 12.53 -1.39
C VAL A 108 6.95 13.65 -0.76
N SER A 109 8.19 13.38 -0.33
CA SER A 109 9.04 14.36 0.35
C SER A 109 9.44 15.55 -0.53
N ASN A 110 9.45 15.37 -1.86
CA ASN A 110 9.75 16.43 -2.81
C ASN A 110 8.56 17.33 -3.15
N THR A 111 7.33 17.00 -2.71
CA THR A 111 6.16 17.85 -2.94
C THR A 111 6.28 19.19 -2.21
N ALA A 112 5.67 20.24 -2.77
CA ALA A 112 5.57 21.53 -2.09
C ALA A 112 4.79 21.43 -0.78
N ALA A 113 3.76 20.58 -0.76
CA ALA A 113 2.94 20.31 0.41
C ALA A 113 3.76 19.70 1.56
N PHE A 114 4.64 18.73 1.27
CA PHE A 114 5.52 18.15 2.30
C PHE A 114 6.44 19.20 2.92
N LYS A 115 7.05 20.04 2.08
CA LYS A 115 7.93 21.15 2.53
C LYS A 115 7.16 22.16 3.38
N ALA A 116 5.88 22.35 3.10
CA ALA A 116 4.97 23.19 3.88
C ALA A 116 4.38 22.46 5.11
N GLN A 117 4.77 21.19 5.36
CA GLN A 117 4.26 20.33 6.44
C GLN A 117 2.76 20.01 6.32
N ASP A 118 2.16 20.17 5.15
CA ASP A 118 0.83 19.66 4.82
C ASP A 118 0.95 18.20 4.34
N TYR A 119 1.08 17.29 5.29
CA TYR A 119 1.30 15.86 5.01
C TYR A 119 0.09 15.17 4.40
N VAL A 120 -1.11 15.70 4.60
CA VAL A 120 -2.33 15.18 3.96
C VAL A 120 -2.27 15.44 2.46
N GLN A 121 -1.97 16.67 2.07
CA GLN A 121 -1.84 17.03 0.65
C GLN A 121 -0.59 16.37 0.05
N ALA A 122 0.51 16.28 0.80
CA ALA A 122 1.74 15.63 0.35
C ALA A 122 1.53 14.15 -0.03
N LEU A 123 0.75 13.40 0.74
CA LEU A 123 0.39 12.02 0.39
C LEU A 123 -0.47 11.96 -0.86
N LYS A 124 -1.48 12.83 -1.00
CA LYS A 124 -2.33 12.90 -2.21
C LYS A 124 -1.50 13.21 -3.46
N ASP A 125 -0.69 14.25 -3.40
CA ASP A 125 0.16 14.65 -4.50
C ASP A 125 1.19 13.56 -4.82
N GLY A 126 1.77 12.93 -3.79
CA GLY A 126 2.75 11.88 -3.92
C GLY A 126 2.20 10.65 -4.66
N PHE A 127 1.00 10.19 -4.31
CA PHE A 127 0.37 9.05 -4.97
C PHE A 127 0.06 9.35 -6.45
N LEU A 128 -0.49 10.52 -6.75
CA LEU A 128 -0.75 10.95 -8.13
C LEU A 128 0.55 11.15 -8.94
N ASN A 129 1.57 11.75 -8.32
CA ASN A 129 2.86 11.94 -8.95
C ASN A 129 3.60 10.62 -9.17
N CYS A 130 3.36 9.59 -8.35
CA CYS A 130 3.91 8.26 -8.55
C CYS A 130 3.37 7.64 -9.84
N ASP A 131 2.08 7.70 -10.11
CA ASP A 131 1.50 7.29 -11.40
C ASP A 131 2.16 8.02 -12.57
N GLN A 132 2.33 9.35 -12.44
CA GLN A 132 2.98 10.14 -13.47
C GLN A 132 4.46 9.79 -13.65
N ALA A 133 5.15 9.38 -12.59
CA ALA A 133 6.54 8.94 -12.65
C ALA A 133 6.66 7.59 -13.36
N ILE A 134 5.79 6.63 -13.06
CA ILE A 134 5.71 5.34 -13.76
C ILE A 134 5.49 5.53 -15.26
N LEU A 135 4.52 6.38 -15.66
CA LEU A 135 4.24 6.65 -17.08
C LEU A 135 5.42 7.27 -17.85
N ARG A 136 6.34 7.92 -17.17
CA ARG A 136 7.55 8.53 -17.76
C ARG A 136 8.76 7.61 -17.75
N ASP A 137 8.70 6.55 -16.97
CA ASP A 137 9.80 5.60 -16.85
C ASP A 137 9.84 4.68 -18.06
N TYR A 138 11.03 4.55 -18.67
CA TYR A 138 11.22 3.76 -19.88
C TYR A 138 11.06 2.25 -19.61
N GLU A 139 11.48 1.78 -18.44
CA GLU A 139 11.39 0.37 -18.05
C GLU A 139 9.96 -0.06 -17.73
N MET A 140 9.09 0.92 -17.44
CA MET A 140 7.68 0.71 -17.10
C MET A 140 6.71 0.90 -18.29
N ARG A 141 7.22 1.28 -19.48
CA ARG A 141 6.39 1.71 -20.62
C ARG A 141 5.36 0.67 -21.07
N ASP A 142 5.75 -0.60 -21.08
CA ASP A 142 4.95 -1.72 -21.57
C ASP A 142 4.48 -2.63 -20.41
N ASP A 143 4.48 -2.11 -19.19
CA ASP A 143 4.09 -2.84 -18.01
C ASP A 143 2.67 -2.46 -17.60
N ASP A 144 1.79 -3.45 -17.46
CA ASP A 144 0.39 -3.28 -17.08
C ASP A 144 0.14 -3.62 -15.60
N SER A 145 1.20 -3.86 -14.82
CA SER A 145 1.05 -4.16 -13.39
C SER A 145 0.52 -2.96 -12.60
N GLY A 146 -0.06 -3.26 -11.46
CA GLY A 146 -0.50 -2.28 -10.48
C GLY A 146 -0.16 -2.71 -9.07
N CYS A 147 -0.39 -1.85 -8.10
CA CYS A 147 -0.32 -2.22 -6.69
C CYS A 147 -1.35 -1.45 -5.83
N ALA A 148 -1.91 -2.16 -4.85
CA ALA A 148 -2.49 -1.49 -3.70
C ALA A 148 -1.36 -0.82 -2.91
N ALA A 149 -1.60 0.36 -2.39
CA ALA A 149 -0.60 1.12 -1.65
C ALA A 149 -1.18 1.67 -0.36
N THR A 150 -0.58 1.31 0.76
CA THR A 150 -0.85 1.98 2.04
C THR A 150 0.44 2.58 2.57
N ALA A 151 0.41 3.85 2.96
CA ALA A 151 1.57 4.55 3.46
C ALA A 151 1.21 5.44 4.65
N VAL A 152 2.13 5.55 5.60
CA VAL A 152 1.99 6.42 6.75
C VAL A 152 3.18 7.37 6.88
N ILE A 153 2.88 8.61 7.20
CA ILE A 153 3.86 9.61 7.66
C ILE A 153 3.68 9.75 9.17
N ILE A 154 4.76 9.58 9.92
CA ILE A 154 4.76 9.68 11.38
C ILE A 154 5.61 10.86 11.80
N THR A 155 4.98 11.87 12.38
CA THR A 155 5.63 13.05 12.95
C THR A 155 5.63 12.96 14.47
N PRO A 156 6.34 13.83 15.20
CA PRO A 156 6.23 13.92 16.65
C PRO A 156 4.82 14.23 17.18
N LYS A 157 3.93 14.78 16.33
CA LYS A 157 2.62 15.28 16.74
C LYS A 157 1.45 14.45 16.21
N ALA A 158 1.60 13.76 15.06
CA ALA A 158 0.49 13.09 14.40
C ALA A 158 0.96 11.98 13.46
N ILE A 159 0.03 11.07 13.14
CA ILE A 159 0.16 10.04 12.12
C ILE A 159 -0.80 10.39 10.97
N PHE A 160 -0.27 10.44 9.77
CA PHE A 160 -1.03 10.66 8.54
C PHE A 160 -1.00 9.38 7.72
N CYS A 161 -2.16 8.90 7.27
CA CYS A 161 -2.28 7.68 6.50
C CYS A 161 -2.88 7.97 5.13
N GLY A 162 -2.21 7.55 4.07
CA GLY A 162 -2.71 7.49 2.70
C GLY A 162 -2.95 6.05 2.31
N ASN A 163 -4.07 5.78 1.60
CA ASN A 163 -4.42 4.46 1.12
C ASN A 163 -5.03 4.52 -0.27
N ALA A 164 -4.59 3.61 -1.13
CA ALA A 164 -5.13 3.38 -2.46
C ALA A 164 -5.14 1.86 -2.69
N GLY A 165 -6.32 1.27 -2.89
CA GLY A 165 -6.48 -0.19 -2.98
C GLY A 165 -7.07 -0.80 -1.72
N ASP A 166 -6.88 -2.10 -1.53
CA ASP A 166 -7.50 -2.90 -0.48
C ASP A 166 -6.54 -3.39 0.61
N SER A 167 -5.32 -2.86 0.62
CA SER A 167 -4.43 -2.94 1.79
C SER A 167 -4.96 -2.07 2.93
N ARG A 168 -4.56 -2.35 4.17
CA ARG A 168 -5.10 -1.65 5.34
C ARG A 168 -4.05 -1.33 6.37
N THR A 169 -4.12 -0.11 6.89
CA THR A 169 -3.36 0.34 8.05
C THR A 169 -4.25 0.37 9.29
N ILE A 170 -3.77 -0.22 10.38
CA ILE A 170 -4.42 -0.18 11.69
C ILE A 170 -3.44 0.32 12.74
N MET A 171 -3.97 0.95 13.78
CA MET A 171 -3.22 1.39 14.95
C MET A 171 -3.76 0.70 16.20
N SER A 172 -2.87 0.25 17.09
CA SER A 172 -3.26 -0.21 18.41
C SER A 172 -3.15 0.94 19.41
N ILE A 173 -4.25 1.23 20.12
CA ILE A 173 -4.30 2.22 21.19
C ILE A 173 -4.77 1.51 22.46
N ASN A 174 -3.92 1.40 23.47
CA ASN A 174 -4.24 0.73 24.73
C ASN A 174 -4.80 -0.70 24.53
N GLY A 175 -4.30 -1.43 23.53
CA GLY A 175 -4.73 -2.79 23.20
C GLY A 175 -5.96 -2.88 22.29
N TYR A 176 -6.56 -1.76 21.87
CA TYR A 176 -7.69 -1.71 20.93
C TYR A 176 -7.22 -1.36 19.54
N ALA A 177 -7.75 -2.06 18.54
CA ALA A 177 -7.49 -1.78 17.14
C ALA A 177 -8.31 -0.59 16.65
N LYS A 178 -7.64 0.37 15.99
CA LYS A 178 -8.27 1.49 15.29
C LYS A 178 -7.85 1.47 13.83
N ALA A 179 -8.82 1.41 12.91
CA ALA A 179 -8.53 1.57 11.48
C ALA A 179 -8.03 2.98 11.19
N LEU A 180 -6.92 3.09 10.45
CA LEU A 180 -6.42 4.35 9.92
C LEU A 180 -6.72 4.49 8.42
N SER A 181 -7.08 3.39 7.75
CA SER A 181 -7.52 3.38 6.35
C SER A 181 -8.71 2.44 6.16
N TYR A 182 -9.35 2.56 5.01
CA TYR A 182 -10.46 1.72 4.58
C TYR A 182 -10.16 1.18 3.18
N ASP A 183 -10.51 -0.09 2.94
CA ASP A 183 -10.29 -0.75 1.67
C ASP A 183 -11.14 -0.11 0.56
N HIS A 184 -10.54 0.08 -0.60
CA HIS A 184 -11.25 0.49 -1.80
C HIS A 184 -11.59 -0.74 -2.64
N LYS A 185 -12.79 -1.27 -2.44
CA LYS A 185 -13.30 -2.46 -3.15
C LYS A 185 -14.44 -2.11 -4.10
N PRO A 186 -14.54 -2.80 -5.27
CA PRO A 186 -15.57 -2.52 -6.26
C PRO A 186 -17.01 -2.62 -5.73
N LEU A 187 -17.23 -3.42 -4.69
CA LEU A 187 -18.55 -3.59 -4.05
C LEU A 187 -18.92 -2.45 -3.10
N ASN A 188 -18.00 -1.55 -2.76
CA ASN A 188 -18.33 -0.38 -1.95
C ASN A 188 -19.27 0.53 -2.75
N GLU A 189 -20.43 0.86 -2.21
CA GLU A 189 -21.52 1.61 -2.86
C GLU A 189 -21.05 2.87 -3.60
N GLY A 190 -20.24 3.72 -2.93
CA GLY A 190 -19.71 4.94 -3.53
C GLY A 190 -18.76 4.67 -4.70
N GLU A 191 -17.94 3.63 -4.60
CA GLU A 191 -17.01 3.23 -5.64
C GLU A 191 -17.76 2.62 -6.84
N LYS A 192 -18.74 1.76 -6.58
CA LYS A 192 -19.59 1.19 -7.61
C LYS A 192 -20.32 2.28 -8.40
N THR A 193 -20.89 3.26 -7.70
CA THR A 193 -21.55 4.40 -8.34
C THR A 193 -20.58 5.18 -9.23
N ARG A 194 -19.37 5.46 -8.74
CA ARG A 194 -18.33 6.15 -9.52
C ARG A 194 -17.95 5.40 -10.79
N ILE A 195 -17.73 4.08 -10.70
CA ILE A 195 -17.38 3.22 -11.83
C ILE A 195 -18.49 3.22 -12.88
N CYS A 196 -19.73 3.00 -12.44
CA CYS A 196 -20.87 2.97 -13.36
C CYS A 196 -21.10 4.33 -14.04
N SER A 197 -20.89 5.44 -13.30
CA SER A 197 -21.01 6.80 -13.85
C SER A 197 -19.93 7.11 -14.89
N ALA A 198 -18.77 6.45 -14.80
CA ALA A 198 -17.68 6.54 -15.79
C ALA A 198 -17.82 5.53 -16.95
N GLY A 199 -18.99 4.87 -17.09
CA GLY A 199 -19.24 3.91 -18.18
C GLY A 199 -18.69 2.50 -17.96
N GLY A 200 -18.07 2.22 -16.80
CA GLY A 200 -17.66 0.88 -16.39
C GLY A 200 -18.79 0.09 -15.72
N TYR A 201 -18.51 -1.15 -15.38
CA TYR A 201 -19.44 -1.99 -14.61
C TYR A 201 -18.69 -2.77 -13.52
N VAL A 202 -19.43 -3.25 -12.52
CA VAL A 202 -18.91 -4.13 -11.47
C VAL A 202 -19.66 -5.46 -11.54
N ASP A 203 -18.91 -6.52 -11.79
CA ASP A 203 -19.42 -7.89 -11.81
C ASP A 203 -18.54 -8.79 -10.93
N MET A 204 -19.15 -9.66 -10.13
CA MET A 204 -18.47 -10.57 -9.18
C MET A 204 -17.38 -9.88 -8.34
N GLY A 205 -17.61 -8.61 -7.94
CA GLY A 205 -16.66 -7.85 -7.15
C GLY A 205 -15.43 -7.34 -7.93
N ARG A 206 -15.51 -7.32 -9.28
CA ARG A 206 -14.44 -6.85 -10.16
C ARG A 206 -14.92 -5.75 -11.09
N VAL A 207 -14.04 -4.79 -11.36
CA VAL A 207 -14.26 -3.75 -12.38
C VAL A 207 -14.06 -4.37 -13.75
N ASN A 208 -15.06 -4.21 -14.64
CA ASN A 208 -15.03 -4.74 -16.01
C ASN A 208 -14.67 -6.24 -16.06
N GLY A 209 -14.97 -6.99 -14.99
CA GLY A 209 -14.67 -8.41 -14.86
C GLY A 209 -13.22 -8.75 -14.47
N ASN A 210 -12.31 -7.77 -14.39
CA ASN A 210 -10.87 -8.00 -14.19
C ASN A 210 -10.35 -7.55 -12.82
N LEU A 211 -10.41 -6.25 -12.51
CA LEU A 211 -9.73 -5.66 -11.38
C LEU A 211 -10.52 -5.81 -10.06
N ALA A 212 -9.94 -6.44 -9.06
CA ALA A 212 -10.59 -6.73 -7.77
C ALA A 212 -10.45 -5.63 -6.71
N LEU A 213 -9.59 -4.64 -6.97
CA LEU A 213 -9.35 -3.49 -6.10
C LEU A 213 -9.55 -2.18 -6.88
N LEU A 214 -9.47 -1.05 -6.19
CA LEU A 214 -9.66 0.27 -6.80
C LEU A 214 -8.58 1.24 -6.38
N ARG A 215 -8.39 2.29 -7.21
CA ARG A 215 -7.50 3.41 -6.90
C ARG A 215 -6.02 3.02 -6.75
N GLY A 216 -5.63 1.81 -7.15
CA GLY A 216 -4.23 1.35 -7.11
C GLY A 216 -3.29 2.29 -7.85
N ILE A 217 -2.00 2.20 -7.56
CA ILE A 217 -0.93 2.81 -8.35
C ILE A 217 -0.65 1.88 -9.54
N GLY A 218 -0.37 2.41 -10.73
CA GLY A 218 -0.30 1.62 -11.96
C GLY A 218 -1.69 1.36 -12.54
N ASP A 219 -1.99 0.16 -12.98
CA ASP A 219 -3.29 -0.22 -13.56
C ASP A 219 -3.72 0.71 -14.72
N PHE A 220 -2.79 1.10 -15.58
CA PHE A 220 -3.04 2.13 -16.58
C PHE A 220 -4.06 1.72 -17.65
N GLU A 221 -4.32 0.42 -17.84
CA GLU A 221 -5.42 -0.06 -18.65
C GLU A 221 -6.76 0.57 -18.23
N PHE A 222 -6.97 0.74 -16.93
CA PHE A 222 -8.19 1.32 -16.34
C PHE A 222 -8.16 2.86 -16.20
N LYS A 223 -7.04 3.51 -16.53
CA LYS A 223 -6.82 4.95 -16.39
C LYS A 223 -6.64 5.69 -17.72
N ARG A 224 -6.77 4.99 -18.85
CA ARG A 224 -6.54 5.55 -20.20
C ARG A 224 -7.71 6.37 -20.75
N ASN A 225 -8.83 6.45 -20.06
CA ASN A 225 -9.96 7.26 -20.54
C ASN A 225 -9.72 8.73 -20.15
N PRO A 226 -9.63 9.66 -21.15
CA PRO A 226 -9.37 11.07 -20.88
C PRO A 226 -10.61 11.86 -20.42
N ASP A 227 -11.81 11.24 -20.41
CA ASP A 227 -13.10 11.88 -20.09
C ASP A 227 -13.51 11.67 -18.61
#